data_0cac0d2cfcf1e6ee4d6d44740895aff8
#
_entry.id   0cac0d2cfcf1e6ee4d6d44740895aff8
#
_cell.length_a   1.000
_cell.length_b   1.000
_cell.length_c   1.000
_cell.angle_alpha   90.00
_cell.angle_beta   90.00
_cell.angle_gamma   90.00
#
_symmetry.space_group_name_H-M   'P 1'
#
loop_
_entity.id
_entity.type
_entity.pdbx_description
1 polymer ?
#
loop_
_entity_poly.entity_id
_entity_poly.type
_entity_poly.pdbx_seq_one_letter_code
_entity_poly.pdbx_strand_id
1 'polypeptide(L)'
;MTIGSGEFMVFLGPSGCGKSTLLRMIAGLEDIDGGEIHIGDRRVDELPPSERGIAMVFQNYALYPHMTVRENMSFGLQNIRTPKDEIARRVAAAAKTLELEHLIDRKPGQLSGGQRQRVAIGRAIVRDPKAFLFDEPLSNLDAGLRARTRIEFAQLHQRMKTTMIFVTHDQIEAMTLADRIVVMNNRKIEQIGTPMEIYSRPASRFVAAFVGSPSMNFLPVQQISDRDGKALVRLPDNSEILTGIAASRLPNDGQVTFGIRPESVRVSANGAVTGKADVVERLGERTLAYVRLSDNSVVIAEDEGQSRLNVGDQVKLDFDGASGHLFDARDVAYSAG
;
A
#
# COMPACT_ATOMS: atom_id res chain seq x y z
N MET A 1 -11.27 -9.16 11.54
CA MET A 1 -9.86 -8.70 11.37
C MET A 1 -9.33 -8.27 12.73
N THR A 2 -8.08 -8.60 13.06
CA THR A 2 -7.42 -8.16 14.30
C THR A 2 -6.16 -7.39 13.96
N ILE A 3 -5.94 -6.26 14.65
CA ILE A 3 -4.74 -5.41 14.55
C ILE A 3 -4.00 -5.53 15.88
N GLY A 4 -2.71 -5.84 15.82
CA GLY A 4 -1.87 -6.00 16.99
C GLY A 4 -1.59 -4.67 17.72
N SER A 5 -1.29 -4.74 19.00
CA SER A 5 -0.85 -3.55 19.75
C SER A 5 0.50 -3.07 19.22
N GLY A 6 0.60 -1.77 18.91
CA GLY A 6 1.80 -1.18 18.31
C GLY A 6 2.00 -1.47 16.84
N GLU A 7 1.05 -2.12 16.16
CA GLU A 7 1.12 -2.45 14.74
C GLU A 7 0.81 -1.22 13.86
N PHE A 8 1.56 -1.08 12.76
CA PHE A 8 1.26 -0.13 11.67
C PHE A 8 0.46 -0.84 10.58
N MET A 9 -0.85 -0.69 10.61
CA MET A 9 -1.76 -1.28 9.63
C MET A 9 -2.09 -0.28 8.53
N VAL A 10 -1.95 -0.68 7.26
CA VAL A 10 -2.33 0.17 6.12
C VAL A 10 -3.54 -0.40 5.39
N PHE A 11 -4.56 0.43 5.19
CA PHE A 11 -5.69 0.13 4.30
C PHE A 11 -5.37 0.68 2.91
N LEU A 12 -5.17 -0.22 1.96
CA LEU A 12 -4.78 0.06 0.59
C LEU A 12 -5.90 -0.36 -0.38
N GLY A 13 -6.13 0.40 -1.44
CA GLY A 13 -7.10 0.05 -2.48
C GLY A 13 -7.48 1.24 -3.36
N PRO A 14 -8.22 1.02 -4.45
CA PRO A 14 -8.65 2.09 -5.35
C PRO A 14 -9.59 3.09 -4.67
N SER A 15 -9.76 4.25 -5.29
CA SER A 15 -10.70 5.25 -4.81
C SER A 15 -12.13 4.69 -4.76
N GLY A 16 -12.87 4.99 -3.69
CA GLY A 16 -14.25 4.54 -3.52
C GLY A 16 -14.43 3.09 -3.04
N CYS A 17 -13.37 2.33 -2.77
CA CYS A 17 -13.49 0.94 -2.28
C CYS A 17 -13.90 0.81 -0.80
N GLY A 18 -14.07 1.93 -0.06
CA GLY A 18 -14.58 1.91 1.31
C GLY A 18 -13.53 2.11 2.42
N LYS A 19 -12.25 2.40 2.11
CA LYS A 19 -11.18 2.58 3.11
C LYS A 19 -11.49 3.64 4.16
N SER A 20 -11.79 4.88 3.73
CA SER A 20 -12.11 5.99 4.63
C SER A 20 -13.41 5.75 5.40
N THR A 21 -14.39 5.06 4.79
CA THR A 21 -15.62 4.68 5.49
C THR A 21 -15.32 3.71 6.62
N LEU A 22 -14.51 2.67 6.37
CA LEU A 22 -14.09 1.73 7.42
C LEU A 22 -13.30 2.43 8.53
N LEU A 23 -12.40 3.36 8.16
CA LEU A 23 -11.67 4.16 9.14
C LEU A 23 -12.61 5.01 10.00
N ARG A 24 -13.63 5.64 9.38
CA ARG A 24 -14.63 6.46 10.08
C ARG A 24 -15.54 5.62 10.97
N MET A 25 -15.90 4.40 10.57
CA MET A 25 -16.62 3.44 11.41
C MET A 25 -15.80 3.10 12.67
N ILE A 26 -14.49 2.86 12.55
CA ILE A 26 -13.60 2.65 13.69
C ILE A 26 -13.56 3.90 14.58
N ALA A 27 -13.54 5.09 13.96
CA ALA A 27 -13.56 6.36 14.69
C ALA A 27 -14.90 6.68 15.37
N GLY A 28 -16.01 6.02 15.00
CA GLY A 28 -17.35 6.32 15.47
C GLY A 28 -17.97 7.55 14.80
N LEU A 29 -17.49 7.90 13.61
CA LEU A 29 -18.01 8.97 12.78
C LEU A 29 -19.05 8.46 11.76
N GLU A 30 -19.12 7.16 11.59
CA GLU A 30 -20.10 6.44 10.77
C GLU A 30 -20.56 5.21 11.56
N ASP A 31 -21.82 4.86 11.42
CA ASP A 31 -22.42 3.68 12.05
C ASP A 31 -21.98 2.39 11.32
N ILE A 32 -21.98 1.29 12.04
CA ILE A 32 -21.81 -0.05 11.47
C ILE A 32 -23.14 -0.74 11.31
N ASP A 33 -23.36 -1.43 10.19
CA ASP A 33 -24.58 -2.20 9.92
C ASP A 33 -24.62 -3.52 10.71
N GLY A 34 -23.46 -3.98 11.20
CA GLY A 34 -23.35 -5.22 11.95
C GLY A 34 -21.90 -5.55 12.34
N GLY A 35 -21.75 -6.53 13.21
CA GLY A 35 -20.47 -6.90 13.80
C GLY A 35 -20.16 -6.11 15.07
N GLU A 36 -18.89 -6.14 15.49
CA GLU A 36 -18.42 -5.49 16.69
C GLU A 36 -17.04 -4.86 16.47
N ILE A 37 -16.79 -3.72 17.15
CA ILE A 37 -15.48 -3.06 17.18
C ILE A 37 -14.96 -3.09 18.61
N HIS A 38 -13.76 -3.63 18.80
CA HIS A 38 -13.08 -3.68 20.09
C HIS A 38 -11.77 -2.89 20.03
N ILE A 39 -11.48 -2.12 21.09
CA ILE A 39 -10.19 -1.44 21.29
C ILE A 39 -9.64 -1.87 22.65
N GLY A 40 -8.61 -2.73 22.61
CA GLY A 40 -8.23 -3.55 23.75
C GLY A 40 -9.37 -4.50 24.10
N ASP A 41 -9.69 -4.62 25.38
CA ASP A 41 -10.77 -5.49 25.87
C ASP A 41 -12.16 -4.84 25.86
N ARG A 42 -12.26 -3.59 25.37
CA ARG A 42 -13.51 -2.82 25.42
C ARG A 42 -14.20 -2.81 24.07
N ARG A 43 -15.46 -3.21 24.01
CA ARG A 43 -16.34 -2.99 22.86
C ARG A 43 -16.67 -1.49 22.73
N VAL A 44 -16.52 -0.91 21.54
CA VAL A 44 -16.62 0.55 21.32
C VAL A 44 -17.55 0.97 20.19
N ASP A 45 -18.18 0.05 19.47
CA ASP A 45 -19.05 0.37 18.33
C ASP A 45 -20.26 1.24 18.73
N GLU A 46 -20.78 1.06 19.95
CA GLU A 46 -21.89 1.85 20.50
C GLU A 46 -21.44 3.17 21.17
N LEU A 47 -20.13 3.41 21.28
CA LEU A 47 -19.59 4.58 21.97
C LEU A 47 -19.40 5.76 21.00
N PRO A 48 -19.63 7.00 21.47
CA PRO A 48 -19.33 8.19 20.70
C PRO A 48 -17.81 8.31 20.45
N PRO A 49 -17.37 9.02 19.39
CA PRO A 49 -15.95 9.17 19.03
C PRO A 49 -15.05 9.61 20.19
N SER A 50 -15.54 10.49 21.06
CA SER A 50 -14.80 11.02 22.21
C SER A 50 -14.42 9.98 23.27
N GLU A 51 -15.15 8.86 23.34
CA GLU A 51 -14.99 7.81 24.35
C GLU A 51 -14.26 6.56 23.85
N ARG A 52 -13.95 6.48 22.56
CA ARG A 52 -13.25 5.32 21.96
C ARG A 52 -11.75 5.27 22.27
N GLY A 53 -11.18 6.35 22.84
CA GLY A 53 -9.77 6.41 23.19
C GLY A 53 -8.81 6.42 21.99
N ILE A 54 -9.25 6.96 20.87
CA ILE A 54 -8.48 7.06 19.62
C ILE A 54 -8.33 8.52 19.19
N ALA A 55 -7.37 8.77 18.30
CA ALA A 55 -7.19 10.08 17.68
C ALA A 55 -7.14 9.95 16.17
N MET A 56 -7.87 10.82 15.46
CA MET A 56 -7.93 10.84 14.00
C MET A 56 -7.28 12.09 13.43
N VAL A 57 -6.44 11.89 12.41
CA VAL A 57 -5.84 12.93 11.60
C VAL A 57 -6.47 12.88 10.22
N PHE A 58 -7.13 13.97 9.82
CA PHE A 58 -7.84 14.09 8.55
C PHE A 58 -6.90 14.53 7.42
N GLN A 59 -7.28 14.24 6.18
CA GLN A 59 -6.56 14.58 4.97
C GLN A 59 -6.20 16.07 4.83
N ASN A 60 -7.08 16.97 5.28
CA ASN A 60 -6.89 18.42 5.25
C ASN A 60 -6.27 18.99 6.53
N TYR A 61 -5.73 18.10 7.41
CA TYR A 61 -5.14 18.43 8.72
C TYR A 61 -6.10 19.08 9.71
N ALA A 62 -7.16 19.74 9.26
CA ALA A 62 -8.20 20.43 10.05
C ALA A 62 -7.63 21.31 11.20
N LEU A 63 -6.54 22.04 10.93
CA LEU A 63 -5.95 22.97 11.89
C LEU A 63 -6.80 24.24 12.00
N TYR A 64 -6.89 24.79 13.22
CA TYR A 64 -7.53 26.08 13.50
C TYR A 64 -6.60 27.21 13.01
N PRO A 65 -6.95 27.96 11.94
CA PRO A 65 -6.02 28.88 11.29
C PRO A 65 -5.67 30.11 12.11
N HIS A 66 -6.55 30.48 13.06
CA HIS A 66 -6.37 31.62 13.96
C HIS A 66 -5.55 31.30 15.21
N MET A 67 -5.35 30.02 15.52
CA MET A 67 -4.61 29.52 16.68
C MET A 67 -3.15 29.26 16.33
N THR A 68 -2.25 29.48 17.28
CA THR A 68 -0.84 29.05 17.20
C THR A 68 -0.69 27.53 17.20
N VAL A 69 0.51 27.01 16.97
CA VAL A 69 0.83 25.58 17.12
C VAL A 69 0.49 25.10 18.53
N ARG A 70 0.93 25.85 19.56
CA ARG A 70 0.64 25.60 20.98
C ARG A 70 -0.87 25.48 21.23
N GLU A 71 -1.63 26.45 20.76
CA GLU A 71 -3.09 26.49 20.95
C GLU A 71 -3.79 25.35 20.21
N ASN A 72 -3.38 25.04 18.98
CA ASN A 72 -3.89 23.91 18.22
C ASN A 72 -3.69 22.58 18.98
N MET A 73 -2.49 22.36 19.54
CA MET A 73 -2.20 21.15 20.31
C MET A 73 -2.97 21.10 21.63
N SER A 74 -3.11 22.22 22.32
CA SER A 74 -3.75 22.27 23.64
C SER A 74 -5.26 22.26 23.62
N PHE A 75 -5.90 22.63 22.50
CA PHE A 75 -7.34 22.84 22.40
C PHE A 75 -8.18 21.65 22.88
N GLY A 76 -7.84 20.43 22.43
CA GLY A 76 -8.56 19.21 22.81
C GLY A 76 -8.48 18.90 24.31
N LEU A 77 -7.33 19.19 24.94
CA LEU A 77 -7.12 18.99 26.39
C LEU A 77 -7.84 20.06 27.22
N GLN A 78 -7.90 21.30 26.70
CA GLN A 78 -8.68 22.38 27.38
C GLN A 78 -10.16 22.05 27.42
N ASN A 79 -10.72 21.50 26.35
CA ASN A 79 -12.14 21.14 26.25
C ASN A 79 -12.54 20.08 27.28
N ILE A 80 -11.62 19.17 27.63
CA ILE A 80 -11.85 18.16 28.67
C ILE A 80 -11.36 18.62 30.06
N ARG A 81 -11.08 19.94 30.23
CA ARG A 81 -10.68 20.58 31.49
C ARG A 81 -9.43 19.98 32.12
N THR A 82 -8.46 19.53 31.33
CA THR A 82 -7.15 19.09 31.83
C THR A 82 -6.43 20.24 32.54
N PRO A 83 -5.73 20.00 33.65
CA PRO A 83 -4.97 21.04 34.38
C PRO A 83 -3.93 21.71 33.46
N LYS A 84 -3.74 23.03 33.62
CA LYS A 84 -2.84 23.84 32.77
C LYS A 84 -1.39 23.31 32.74
N ASP A 85 -0.86 22.88 33.88
CA ASP A 85 0.50 22.38 34.00
C ASP A 85 0.66 21.05 33.20
N GLU A 86 -0.36 20.19 33.26
CA GLU A 86 -0.40 18.94 32.51
C GLU A 86 -0.48 19.21 30.99
N ILE A 87 -1.31 20.19 30.58
CA ILE A 87 -1.37 20.63 29.15
C ILE A 87 0.01 21.10 28.72
N ALA A 88 0.66 21.98 29.49
CA ALA A 88 1.96 22.51 29.15
C ALA A 88 3.01 21.39 29.01
N ARG A 89 3.02 20.44 29.93
CA ARG A 89 3.91 19.28 29.92
C ARG A 89 3.70 18.40 28.67
N ARG A 90 2.43 18.05 28.37
CA ARG A 90 2.09 17.20 27.18
C ARG A 90 2.40 17.89 25.87
N VAL A 91 2.08 19.18 25.76
CA VAL A 91 2.37 19.98 24.56
C VAL A 91 3.88 20.09 24.33
N ALA A 92 4.67 20.35 25.38
CA ALA A 92 6.13 20.42 25.28
C ALA A 92 6.73 19.07 24.84
N ALA A 93 6.27 17.96 25.42
CA ALA A 93 6.70 16.63 25.03
C ALA A 93 6.38 16.30 23.57
N ALA A 94 5.15 16.60 23.12
CA ALA A 94 4.73 16.39 21.74
C ALA A 94 5.53 17.29 20.76
N ALA A 95 5.73 18.57 21.11
CA ALA A 95 6.51 19.49 20.30
C ALA A 95 7.95 19.01 20.12
N LYS A 96 8.58 18.49 21.17
CA LYS A 96 9.91 17.91 21.13
C LYS A 96 9.97 16.65 20.25
N THR A 97 9.01 15.73 20.42
CA THR A 97 8.93 14.49 19.60
C THR A 97 8.80 14.79 18.11
N LEU A 98 8.09 15.88 17.76
CA LEU A 98 7.78 16.29 16.38
C LEU A 98 8.72 17.39 15.84
N GLU A 99 9.72 17.81 16.63
CA GLU A 99 10.68 18.86 16.26
C GLU A 99 10.00 20.21 15.92
N LEU A 100 8.96 20.57 16.69
CA LEU A 100 8.13 21.78 16.51
C LEU A 100 8.41 22.87 17.55
N GLU A 101 9.38 22.69 18.46
CA GLU A 101 9.65 23.61 19.57
C GLU A 101 9.89 25.05 19.08
N HIS A 102 10.66 25.21 18.00
CA HIS A 102 10.98 26.50 17.40
C HIS A 102 9.82 27.15 16.60
N LEU A 103 8.70 26.41 16.41
CA LEU A 103 7.51 26.86 15.68
C LEU A 103 6.29 27.01 16.59
N ILE A 104 6.43 26.78 17.90
CA ILE A 104 5.33 26.58 18.83
C ILE A 104 4.36 27.78 18.90
N ASP A 105 4.85 29.00 18.64
CA ASP A 105 4.06 30.22 18.70
C ASP A 105 3.66 30.74 17.28
N ARG A 106 3.99 29.98 16.21
CA ARG A 106 3.54 30.30 14.85
C ARG A 106 2.12 29.83 14.58
N LYS A 107 1.44 30.48 13.62
CA LYS A 107 0.13 30.08 13.11
C LYS A 107 0.26 29.19 11.88
N PRO A 108 -0.75 28.35 11.54
CA PRO A 108 -0.71 27.43 10.40
C PRO A 108 -0.35 28.07 9.06
N GLY A 109 -0.76 29.31 8.80
CA GLY A 109 -0.42 30.05 7.58
C GLY A 109 1.08 30.35 7.41
N GLN A 110 1.87 30.26 8.48
CA GLN A 110 3.31 30.51 8.50
C GLN A 110 4.14 29.21 8.43
N LEU A 111 3.46 28.05 8.22
CA LEU A 111 4.06 26.74 8.23
C LEU A 111 4.05 26.10 6.84
N SER A 112 5.07 25.28 6.56
CA SER A 112 5.07 24.41 5.38
C SER A 112 4.00 23.30 5.48
N GLY A 113 3.71 22.60 4.38
CA GLY A 113 2.78 21.46 4.37
C GLY A 113 3.15 20.39 5.40
N GLY A 114 4.40 19.95 5.41
CA GLY A 114 4.88 18.96 6.38
C GLY A 114 4.85 19.44 7.83
N GLN A 115 5.14 20.74 8.08
CA GLN A 115 5.01 21.33 9.42
C GLN A 115 3.56 21.37 9.88
N ARG A 116 2.60 21.72 9.01
CA ARG A 116 1.17 21.67 9.34
C ARG A 116 0.72 20.26 9.68
N GLN A 117 1.21 19.27 8.94
CA GLN A 117 0.94 17.86 9.21
C GLN A 117 1.48 17.43 10.58
N ARG A 118 2.74 17.76 10.91
CA ARG A 118 3.31 17.49 12.24
C ARG A 118 2.48 18.15 13.36
N VAL A 119 1.94 19.35 13.16
CA VAL A 119 1.04 19.99 14.13
C VAL A 119 -0.26 19.21 14.29
N ALA A 120 -0.86 18.70 13.20
CA ALA A 120 -2.06 17.86 13.27
C ALA A 120 -1.80 16.55 14.02
N ILE A 121 -0.66 15.92 13.79
CA ILE A 121 -0.20 14.75 14.55
C ILE A 121 0.00 15.12 16.03
N GLY A 122 0.64 16.26 16.33
CA GLY A 122 0.85 16.74 17.68
C GLY A 122 -0.45 16.94 18.45
N ARG A 123 -1.48 17.49 17.78
CA ARG A 123 -2.84 17.61 18.34
C ARG A 123 -3.45 16.25 18.71
N ALA A 124 -3.08 15.20 17.96
CA ALA A 124 -3.50 13.84 18.26
C ALA A 124 -2.68 13.21 19.39
N ILE A 125 -1.35 13.37 19.38
CA ILE A 125 -0.41 12.79 20.37
C ILE A 125 -0.71 13.27 21.80
N VAL A 126 -0.99 14.55 21.99
CA VAL A 126 -1.23 15.11 23.34
C VAL A 126 -2.40 14.46 24.07
N ARG A 127 -3.30 13.79 23.35
CA ARG A 127 -4.45 13.07 23.89
C ARG A 127 -4.08 11.68 24.42
N ASP A 128 -2.88 11.20 24.14
CA ASP A 128 -2.38 9.86 24.52
C ASP A 128 -3.35 8.74 24.10
N PRO A 129 -3.65 8.60 22.81
CA PRO A 129 -4.65 7.65 22.34
C PRO A 129 -4.09 6.22 22.29
N LYS A 130 -4.98 5.22 22.41
CA LYS A 130 -4.65 3.80 22.20
C LYS A 130 -4.29 3.46 20.75
N ALA A 131 -4.85 4.21 19.80
CA ALA A 131 -4.54 4.08 18.39
C ALA A 131 -4.70 5.41 17.64
N PHE A 132 -3.87 5.61 16.61
CA PHE A 132 -3.97 6.72 15.66
C PHE A 132 -4.64 6.25 14.39
N LEU A 133 -5.53 7.07 13.85
CA LEU A 133 -6.20 6.88 12.58
C LEU A 133 -5.80 8.00 11.62
N PHE A 134 -5.26 7.65 10.45
CA PHE A 134 -4.81 8.60 9.43
C PHE A 134 -5.60 8.41 8.14
N ASP A 135 -6.38 9.40 7.73
CA ASP A 135 -7.18 9.38 6.49
C ASP A 135 -6.40 10.13 5.38
N GLU A 136 -5.68 9.42 4.55
CA GLU A 136 -4.86 9.90 3.42
C GLU A 136 -3.96 11.11 3.78
N PRO A 137 -3.14 11.05 4.84
CA PRO A 137 -2.47 12.24 5.36
C PRO A 137 -1.37 12.80 4.45
N LEU A 138 -0.90 12.04 3.44
CA LEU A 138 0.18 12.45 2.53
C LEU A 138 -0.33 12.88 1.14
N SER A 139 -1.61 12.70 0.84
CA SER A 139 -2.17 12.91 -0.51
C SER A 139 -2.03 14.34 -1.03
N ASN A 140 -2.03 15.35 -0.14
CA ASN A 140 -1.95 16.77 -0.50
C ASN A 140 -0.51 17.32 -0.58
N LEU A 141 0.51 16.44 -0.51
CA LEU A 141 1.92 16.82 -0.57
C LEU A 141 2.49 16.60 -1.99
N ASP A 142 3.43 17.45 -2.38
CA ASP A 142 4.25 17.20 -3.57
C ASP A 142 5.12 15.93 -3.39
N ALA A 143 5.60 15.35 -4.49
CA ALA A 143 6.31 14.08 -4.48
C ALA A 143 7.57 14.08 -3.59
N GLY A 144 8.35 15.17 -3.60
CA GLY A 144 9.57 15.28 -2.81
C GLY A 144 9.28 15.38 -1.31
N LEU A 145 8.27 16.18 -0.94
CA LEU A 145 7.84 16.31 0.44
C LEU A 145 7.17 15.03 0.95
N ARG A 146 6.36 14.37 0.10
CA ARG A 146 5.73 13.08 0.41
C ARG A 146 6.76 12.01 0.74
N ALA A 147 7.83 11.88 -0.08
CA ALA A 147 8.90 10.92 0.17
C ALA A 147 9.59 11.15 1.52
N ARG A 148 9.91 12.42 1.86
CA ARG A 148 10.51 12.77 3.15
C ARG A 148 9.58 12.51 4.32
N THR A 149 8.32 12.93 4.20
CA THR A 149 7.33 12.78 5.28
C THR A 149 7.01 11.30 5.55
N ARG A 150 7.04 10.44 4.53
CA ARG A 150 6.91 8.99 4.69
C ARG A 150 8.00 8.42 5.61
N ILE A 151 9.27 8.83 5.41
CA ILE A 151 10.37 8.42 6.30
C ILE A 151 10.13 8.92 7.73
N GLU A 152 9.67 10.17 7.89
CA GLU A 152 9.32 10.74 9.20
C GLU A 152 8.21 9.94 9.90
N PHE A 153 7.19 9.46 9.17
CA PHE A 153 6.13 8.59 9.70
C PHE A 153 6.69 7.26 10.22
N ALA A 154 7.57 6.61 9.44
CA ALA A 154 8.22 5.37 9.86
C ALA A 154 9.01 5.57 11.17
N GLN A 155 9.80 6.64 11.25
CA GLN A 155 10.57 6.99 12.46
C GLN A 155 9.66 7.34 13.65
N LEU A 156 8.55 8.04 13.40
CA LEU A 156 7.58 8.39 14.43
C LEU A 156 6.94 7.14 15.02
N HIS A 157 6.52 6.20 14.16
CA HIS A 157 5.96 4.92 14.62
C HIS A 157 6.96 4.13 15.48
N GLN A 158 8.22 4.02 15.05
CA GLN A 158 9.27 3.33 15.81
C GLN A 158 9.49 3.95 17.20
N ARG A 159 9.40 5.28 17.31
CA ARG A 159 9.55 6.00 18.59
C ARG A 159 8.33 5.83 19.50
N MET A 160 7.14 5.89 18.95
CA MET A 160 5.88 5.88 19.73
C MET A 160 5.42 4.48 20.09
N LYS A 161 5.67 3.49 19.25
CA LYS A 161 5.21 2.09 19.38
C LYS A 161 3.70 1.98 19.66
N THR A 162 2.92 2.92 19.16
CA THR A 162 1.47 2.98 19.33
C THR A 162 0.82 2.46 18.04
N THR A 163 -0.30 1.76 18.16
CA THR A 163 -1.06 1.24 17.00
C THR A 163 -1.45 2.38 16.07
N MET A 164 -1.17 2.22 14.78
CA MET A 164 -1.49 3.17 13.72
C MET A 164 -2.30 2.49 12.63
N ILE A 165 -3.41 3.11 12.22
CA ILE A 165 -4.19 2.70 11.04
C ILE A 165 -4.10 3.83 10.03
N PHE A 166 -3.59 3.53 8.85
CA PHE A 166 -3.26 4.49 7.81
C PHE A 166 -4.00 4.14 6.52
N VAL A 167 -4.78 5.06 6.00
CA VAL A 167 -5.47 4.91 4.72
C VAL A 167 -4.66 5.57 3.63
N THR A 168 -4.44 4.86 2.54
CA THR A 168 -3.81 5.39 1.34
C THR A 168 -4.29 4.67 0.08
N HIS A 169 -4.10 5.30 -1.07
CA HIS A 169 -4.16 4.68 -2.38
C HIS A 169 -2.77 4.54 -3.02
N ASP A 170 -1.72 5.03 -2.34
CA ASP A 170 -0.32 4.96 -2.80
C ASP A 170 0.33 3.66 -2.32
N GLN A 171 0.74 2.83 -3.28
CA GLN A 171 1.37 1.54 -3.01
C GLN A 171 2.73 1.68 -2.31
N ILE A 172 3.49 2.73 -2.67
CA ILE A 172 4.82 2.95 -2.09
C ILE A 172 4.69 3.29 -0.60
N GLU A 173 3.66 4.06 -0.23
CA GLU A 173 3.35 4.33 1.18
C GLU A 173 3.04 3.04 1.92
N ALA A 174 2.14 2.22 1.37
CA ALA A 174 1.75 0.96 1.98
C ALA A 174 2.94 -0.01 2.13
N MET A 175 3.72 -0.21 1.07
CA MET A 175 4.89 -1.12 1.06
C MET A 175 6.01 -0.67 1.98
N THR A 176 6.11 0.65 2.27
CA THR A 176 7.20 1.21 3.09
C THR A 176 6.85 1.32 4.56
N LEU A 177 5.57 1.63 4.88
CA LEU A 177 5.16 1.97 6.24
C LEU A 177 4.55 0.80 7.00
N ALA A 178 3.90 -0.14 6.29
CA ALA A 178 3.06 -1.13 6.93
C ALA A 178 3.83 -2.29 7.54
N ASP A 179 3.46 -2.70 8.75
CA ASP A 179 3.73 -4.06 9.22
C ASP A 179 2.82 -5.05 8.49
N ARG A 180 1.53 -4.68 8.32
CA ARG A 180 0.56 -5.43 7.49
C ARG A 180 -0.31 -4.47 6.67
N ILE A 181 -0.69 -4.95 5.48
CA ILE A 181 -1.57 -4.25 4.56
C ILE A 181 -2.90 -5.00 4.48
N VAL A 182 -4.00 -4.25 4.51
CA VAL A 182 -5.35 -4.71 4.14
C VAL A 182 -5.64 -4.18 2.75
N VAL A 183 -5.61 -5.05 1.74
CA VAL A 183 -6.01 -4.68 0.38
C VAL A 183 -7.52 -4.75 0.28
N MET A 184 -8.13 -3.64 -0.10
CA MET A 184 -9.59 -3.51 -0.21
C MET A 184 -10.02 -3.27 -1.66
N ASN A 185 -11.11 -3.90 -2.06
CA ASN A 185 -11.75 -3.72 -3.35
C ASN A 185 -13.28 -3.91 -3.20
N ASN A 186 -14.07 -3.08 -3.87
CA ASN A 186 -15.53 -3.20 -3.89
C ASN A 186 -16.16 -3.43 -2.49
N ARG A 187 -15.68 -2.71 -1.47
CA ARG A 187 -16.12 -2.80 -0.06
C ARG A 187 -15.83 -4.16 0.61
N LYS A 188 -14.91 -4.94 0.03
CA LYS A 188 -14.47 -6.23 0.58
C LYS A 188 -12.97 -6.19 0.85
N ILE A 189 -12.53 -7.00 1.79
CA ILE A 189 -11.12 -7.29 2.02
C ILE A 189 -10.72 -8.39 1.06
N GLU A 190 -9.78 -8.10 0.16
CA GLU A 190 -9.22 -9.05 -0.80
C GLU A 190 -8.11 -9.89 -0.17
N GLN A 191 -7.21 -9.23 0.57
CA GLN A 191 -6.09 -9.88 1.23
C GLN A 191 -5.61 -9.07 2.43
N ILE A 192 -5.10 -9.76 3.44
CA ILE A 192 -4.36 -9.18 4.57
C ILE A 192 -3.04 -9.92 4.67
N GLY A 193 -1.92 -9.20 4.73
CA GLY A 193 -0.59 -9.78 4.86
C GLY A 193 0.49 -8.73 5.03
N THR A 194 1.71 -9.16 5.25
CA THR A 194 2.88 -8.27 5.20
C THR A 194 3.06 -7.70 3.79
N PRO A 195 3.76 -6.58 3.61
CA PRO A 195 4.05 -6.03 2.29
C PRO A 195 4.60 -7.08 1.30
N MET A 196 5.57 -7.89 1.76
CA MET A 196 6.18 -8.92 0.91
C MET A 196 5.22 -10.06 0.58
N GLU A 197 4.34 -10.48 1.50
CA GLU A 197 3.31 -11.49 1.20
C GLU A 197 2.32 -10.99 0.15
N ILE A 198 1.84 -9.74 0.28
CA ILE A 198 0.93 -9.12 -0.69
C ILE A 198 1.57 -9.06 -2.08
N TYR A 199 2.86 -8.72 -2.15
CA TYR A 199 3.59 -8.58 -3.42
C TYR A 199 3.94 -9.92 -4.06
N SER A 200 4.51 -10.85 -3.27
CA SER A 200 5.05 -12.11 -3.78
C SER A 200 4.03 -13.25 -3.82
N ARG A 201 2.95 -13.16 -3.05
CA ARG A 201 1.88 -14.19 -2.96
C ARG A 201 0.50 -13.54 -2.98
N PRO A 202 0.14 -12.84 -4.08
CA PRO A 202 -1.19 -12.25 -4.19
C PRO A 202 -2.27 -13.33 -4.10
N ALA A 203 -3.36 -13.05 -3.37
CA ALA A 203 -4.47 -13.99 -3.23
C ALA A 203 -5.37 -14.05 -4.45
N SER A 204 -5.42 -12.96 -5.23
CA SER A 204 -6.26 -12.84 -6.41
C SER A 204 -5.55 -12.08 -7.53
N ARG A 205 -6.09 -12.23 -8.74
CA ARG A 205 -5.64 -11.45 -9.91
C ARG A 205 -5.77 -9.94 -9.67
N PHE A 206 -6.81 -9.51 -8.94
CA PHE A 206 -6.97 -8.12 -8.57
C PHE A 206 -5.76 -7.63 -7.73
N VAL A 207 -5.39 -8.36 -6.67
CA VAL A 207 -4.26 -7.97 -5.82
C VAL A 207 -2.96 -7.94 -6.63
N ALA A 208 -2.74 -8.94 -7.48
CA ALA A 208 -1.56 -9.03 -8.35
C ALA A 208 -1.46 -7.86 -9.34
N ALA A 209 -2.59 -7.42 -9.92
CA ALA A 209 -2.67 -6.31 -10.84
C ALA A 209 -2.55 -4.96 -10.14
N PHE A 210 -3.14 -4.84 -8.94
CA PHE A 210 -3.21 -3.59 -8.21
C PHE A 210 -1.89 -3.26 -7.50
N VAL A 211 -1.16 -4.25 -7.00
CA VAL A 211 0.10 -4.05 -6.24
C VAL A 211 1.31 -4.30 -7.14
N GLY A 212 2.15 -3.28 -7.29
CA GLY A 212 3.33 -3.25 -8.14
C GLY A 212 3.26 -2.17 -9.23
N SER A 213 4.40 -1.54 -9.52
CA SER A 213 4.53 -0.52 -10.58
C SER A 213 5.83 -0.74 -11.36
N PRO A 214 5.73 -1.17 -12.63
CA PRO A 214 4.50 -1.49 -13.39
C PRO A 214 3.70 -2.67 -12.81
N SER A 215 2.44 -2.80 -13.27
CA SER A 215 1.57 -3.92 -12.91
C SER A 215 2.14 -5.26 -13.41
N MET A 216 1.70 -6.36 -12.79
CA MET A 216 1.99 -7.72 -13.26
C MET A 216 1.54 -7.91 -14.71
N ASN A 217 2.36 -8.58 -15.51
CA ASN A 217 1.98 -9.05 -16.85
C ASN A 217 0.99 -10.22 -16.73
N PHE A 218 -0.06 -10.22 -17.56
CA PHE A 218 -1.03 -11.30 -17.63
C PHE A 218 -1.09 -11.84 -19.06
N LEU A 219 -0.77 -13.11 -19.22
CA LEU A 219 -0.71 -13.78 -20.53
C LEU A 219 -1.74 -14.91 -20.57
N PRO A 220 -2.48 -15.06 -21.68
CA PRO A 220 -3.36 -16.20 -21.85
C PRO A 220 -2.53 -17.49 -21.95
N VAL A 221 -3.05 -18.58 -21.39
CA VAL A 221 -2.43 -19.92 -21.47
C VAL A 221 -3.28 -20.78 -22.38
N GLN A 222 -2.67 -21.37 -23.42
CA GLN A 222 -3.34 -22.29 -24.34
C GLN A 222 -3.46 -23.69 -23.73
N GLN A 223 -2.44 -24.15 -23.05
CA GLN A 223 -2.35 -25.49 -22.53
C GLN A 223 -1.51 -25.52 -21.25
N ILE A 224 -1.92 -26.38 -20.31
CA ILE A 224 -1.13 -26.74 -19.13
C ILE A 224 -0.83 -28.24 -19.19
N SER A 225 0.41 -28.60 -18.91
CA SER A 225 0.85 -29.99 -18.78
C SER A 225 1.68 -30.16 -17.50
N ASP A 226 1.81 -31.38 -17.02
CA ASP A 226 2.70 -31.72 -15.91
C ASP A 226 4.09 -32.05 -16.45
N ARG A 227 5.10 -31.40 -15.90
CA ARG A 227 6.51 -31.76 -16.12
C ARG A 227 7.19 -31.89 -14.74
N ASP A 228 7.47 -33.09 -14.35
CA ASP A 228 8.13 -33.42 -13.06
C ASP A 228 7.36 -32.86 -11.85
N GLY A 229 6.02 -32.95 -11.87
CA GLY A 229 5.14 -32.47 -10.80
C GLY A 229 4.87 -30.96 -10.82
N LYS A 230 5.45 -30.21 -11.78
CA LYS A 230 5.26 -28.78 -11.96
C LYS A 230 4.42 -28.44 -13.19
N ALA A 231 3.66 -27.37 -13.11
CA ALA A 231 2.87 -26.90 -14.23
C ALA A 231 3.79 -26.29 -15.30
N LEU A 232 3.76 -26.87 -16.50
CA LEU A 232 4.33 -26.34 -17.71
C LEU A 232 3.21 -25.64 -18.49
N VAL A 233 3.32 -24.34 -18.68
CA VAL A 233 2.35 -23.55 -19.44
C VAL A 233 2.84 -23.31 -20.86
N ARG A 234 1.92 -23.42 -21.84
CA ARG A 234 2.17 -23.06 -23.23
C ARG A 234 1.43 -21.80 -23.59
N LEU A 235 2.16 -20.81 -24.08
CA LEU A 235 1.63 -19.54 -24.56
C LEU A 235 1.07 -19.65 -25.99
N PRO A 236 0.33 -18.65 -26.49
CA PRO A 236 -0.24 -18.64 -27.83
C PRO A 236 0.80 -18.75 -28.98
N ASP A 237 2.04 -18.34 -28.78
CA ASP A 237 3.15 -18.46 -29.72
C ASP A 237 3.86 -19.85 -29.67
N ASN A 238 3.30 -20.80 -28.91
CA ASN A 238 3.84 -22.12 -28.60
C ASN A 238 5.08 -22.12 -27.71
N SER A 239 5.48 -20.98 -27.13
CA SER A 239 6.54 -20.96 -26.13
C SER A 239 6.10 -21.69 -24.86
N GLU A 240 7.02 -22.41 -24.23
CA GLU A 240 6.77 -23.17 -23.02
C GLU A 240 7.50 -22.52 -21.84
N ILE A 241 6.79 -22.32 -20.72
CA ILE A 241 7.33 -21.78 -19.48
C ILE A 241 7.07 -22.80 -18.36
N LEU A 242 8.13 -23.31 -17.75
CA LEU A 242 8.03 -24.16 -16.57
C LEU A 242 7.86 -23.30 -15.33
N THR A 243 6.72 -23.43 -14.66
CA THR A 243 6.41 -22.66 -13.44
C THR A 243 6.97 -23.33 -12.18
N GLY A 244 7.01 -22.60 -11.07
CA GLY A 244 7.29 -23.16 -9.73
C GLY A 244 6.09 -23.82 -9.08
N ILE A 245 4.93 -23.87 -9.75
CA ILE A 245 3.64 -24.27 -9.18
C ILE A 245 3.42 -25.77 -9.40
N ALA A 246 3.03 -26.49 -8.35
CA ALA A 246 2.68 -27.91 -8.49
C ALA A 246 1.43 -28.08 -9.38
N ALA A 247 1.54 -28.90 -10.42
CA ALA A 247 0.45 -29.14 -11.36
C ALA A 247 -0.81 -29.67 -10.70
N SER A 248 -0.67 -30.48 -9.63
CA SER A 248 -1.76 -31.04 -8.85
C SER A 248 -2.61 -30.03 -8.08
N ARG A 249 -2.12 -28.79 -7.93
CA ARG A 249 -2.88 -27.71 -7.25
C ARG A 249 -3.86 -26.98 -8.18
N LEU A 250 -3.70 -27.15 -9.48
CA LEU A 250 -4.51 -26.45 -10.46
C LEU A 250 -5.85 -27.15 -10.71
N PRO A 251 -6.92 -26.38 -11.03
CA PRO A 251 -8.19 -27.00 -11.40
C PRO A 251 -8.04 -27.76 -12.71
N ASN A 252 -8.74 -28.91 -12.82
CA ASN A 252 -8.65 -29.79 -13.97
C ASN A 252 -9.34 -29.22 -15.24
N ASP A 253 -10.22 -28.24 -15.05
CA ASP A 253 -11.03 -27.62 -16.09
C ASP A 253 -11.05 -26.11 -15.90
N GLY A 254 -10.70 -25.39 -16.94
CA GLY A 254 -10.85 -23.93 -16.93
C GLY A 254 -9.72 -23.22 -17.65
N GLN A 255 -10.05 -22.00 -18.07
CA GLN A 255 -9.06 -21.07 -18.59
C GLN A 255 -8.18 -20.56 -17.45
N VAL A 256 -6.88 -20.62 -17.67
CA VAL A 256 -5.89 -20.14 -16.75
C VAL A 256 -5.12 -18.99 -17.38
N THR A 257 -4.82 -17.99 -16.60
CA THR A 257 -3.96 -16.86 -17.01
C THR A 257 -2.61 -16.99 -16.30
N PHE A 258 -1.53 -16.86 -17.06
CA PHE A 258 -0.19 -16.78 -16.47
C PHE A 258 0.13 -15.33 -16.11
N GLY A 259 0.52 -15.11 -14.85
CA GLY A 259 0.93 -13.81 -14.34
C GLY A 259 2.42 -13.81 -14.00
N ILE A 260 3.12 -12.76 -14.40
CA ILE A 260 4.53 -12.60 -14.06
C ILE A 260 4.90 -11.13 -13.89
N ARG A 261 5.69 -10.83 -12.87
CA ARG A 261 6.16 -9.48 -12.62
C ARG A 261 7.14 -9.00 -13.70
N PRO A 262 7.16 -7.69 -14.06
CA PRO A 262 8.10 -7.14 -15.04
C PRO A 262 9.56 -7.45 -14.74
N GLU A 263 9.99 -7.39 -13.49
CA GLU A 263 11.35 -7.70 -13.06
C GLU A 263 11.77 -9.17 -13.24
N SER A 264 10.78 -10.06 -13.40
CA SER A 264 10.99 -11.48 -13.71
C SER A 264 10.93 -11.79 -15.20
N VAL A 265 10.85 -10.76 -16.05
CA VAL A 265 10.93 -10.87 -17.52
C VAL A 265 12.08 -9.99 -18.00
N ARG A 266 13.06 -10.60 -18.66
CA ARG A 266 14.26 -9.90 -19.12
C ARG A 266 14.39 -9.93 -20.63
N VAL A 267 14.90 -8.84 -21.20
CA VAL A 267 15.38 -8.82 -22.58
C VAL A 267 16.68 -9.63 -22.64
N SER A 268 16.72 -10.68 -23.46
CA SER A 268 17.85 -11.62 -23.51
C SER A 268 18.01 -12.18 -24.92
N ALA A 269 19.24 -12.31 -25.41
CA ALA A 269 19.54 -12.93 -26.70
C ALA A 269 19.07 -14.40 -26.78
N ASN A 270 18.98 -15.09 -25.64
CA ASN A 270 18.61 -16.50 -25.54
C ASN A 270 17.14 -16.71 -25.11
N GLY A 271 16.35 -15.65 -25.02
CA GLY A 271 14.95 -15.73 -24.63
C GLY A 271 14.13 -16.59 -25.58
N ALA A 272 13.15 -17.32 -25.01
CA ALA A 272 12.29 -18.24 -25.76
C ALA A 272 11.12 -17.54 -26.46
N VAL A 273 10.62 -16.43 -25.87
CA VAL A 273 9.48 -15.67 -26.38
C VAL A 273 9.97 -14.50 -27.21
N THR A 274 9.41 -14.32 -28.40
CA THR A 274 9.79 -13.24 -29.30
C THR A 274 8.70 -12.19 -29.41
N GLY A 275 9.10 -10.92 -29.54
CA GLY A 275 8.16 -9.82 -29.71
C GLY A 275 8.84 -8.58 -30.28
N LYS A 276 8.04 -7.55 -30.50
CA LYS A 276 8.49 -6.25 -31.00
C LYS A 276 8.34 -5.18 -29.91
N ALA A 277 9.39 -4.40 -29.66
CA ALA A 277 9.35 -3.30 -28.70
C ALA A 277 8.47 -2.17 -29.23
N ASP A 278 7.35 -1.91 -28.56
CA ASP A 278 6.42 -0.82 -28.90
C ASP A 278 6.76 0.48 -28.18
N VAL A 279 7.18 0.37 -26.89
CA VAL A 279 7.58 1.51 -26.07
C VAL A 279 8.83 1.13 -25.28
N VAL A 280 9.73 2.08 -25.09
CA VAL A 280 10.95 1.91 -24.29
C VAL A 280 11.06 3.09 -23.32
N GLU A 281 10.94 2.82 -22.03
CA GLU A 281 11.07 3.81 -20.95
C GLU A 281 12.43 3.66 -20.27
N ARG A 282 13.28 4.68 -20.38
CA ARG A 282 14.61 4.71 -19.75
C ARG A 282 14.52 5.44 -18.40
N LEU A 283 14.58 4.68 -17.30
CA LEU A 283 14.43 5.21 -15.94
C LEU A 283 15.78 5.50 -15.26
N GLY A 284 16.89 5.32 -15.98
CA GLY A 284 18.25 5.52 -15.49
C GLY A 284 18.85 4.26 -14.88
N GLU A 285 18.29 3.74 -13.81
CA GLU A 285 18.73 2.49 -13.16
C GLU A 285 18.33 1.23 -13.93
N ARG A 286 17.22 1.28 -14.65
CA ARG A 286 16.66 0.22 -15.49
C ARG A 286 15.95 0.79 -16.71
N THR A 287 15.74 -0.04 -17.72
CA THR A 287 14.91 0.24 -18.88
C THR A 287 13.71 -0.69 -18.86
N LEU A 288 12.50 -0.15 -19.06
CA LEU A 288 11.29 -0.94 -19.25
C LEU A 288 10.97 -1.02 -20.74
N ALA A 289 10.85 -2.23 -21.25
CA ALA A 289 10.46 -2.51 -22.62
C ALA A 289 9.02 -3.05 -22.66
N TYR A 290 8.11 -2.32 -23.32
CA TYR A 290 6.76 -2.80 -23.60
C TYR A 290 6.80 -3.54 -24.91
N VAL A 291 6.74 -4.85 -24.85
CA VAL A 291 6.96 -5.75 -25.98
C VAL A 291 5.65 -6.37 -26.41
N ARG A 292 5.27 -6.16 -27.68
CA ARG A 292 4.10 -6.78 -28.29
C ARG A 292 4.45 -8.16 -28.82
N LEU A 293 3.71 -9.16 -28.35
CA LEU A 293 3.83 -10.54 -28.79
C LEU A 293 3.00 -10.80 -30.07
N SER A 294 3.13 -11.99 -30.62
CA SER A 294 2.46 -12.40 -31.89
C SER A 294 0.91 -12.45 -31.77
N ASP A 295 0.38 -12.65 -30.56
CA ASP A 295 -1.06 -12.65 -30.24
C ASP A 295 -1.62 -11.26 -29.91
N ASN A 296 -0.83 -10.19 -30.11
CA ASN A 296 -1.09 -8.80 -29.73
C ASN A 296 -1.10 -8.53 -28.22
N SER A 297 -0.81 -9.47 -27.35
CA SER A 297 -0.58 -9.18 -25.94
C SER A 297 0.68 -8.32 -25.76
N VAL A 298 0.69 -7.51 -24.70
CA VAL A 298 1.85 -6.67 -24.36
C VAL A 298 2.47 -7.16 -23.07
N VAL A 299 3.78 -7.39 -23.11
CA VAL A 299 4.59 -7.77 -21.94
C VAL A 299 5.54 -6.65 -21.60
N ILE A 300 5.58 -6.28 -20.34
CA ILE A 300 6.57 -5.35 -19.80
C ILE A 300 7.75 -6.20 -19.31
N ALA A 301 8.92 -5.95 -19.88
CA ALA A 301 10.17 -6.61 -19.51
C ALA A 301 11.19 -5.58 -18.99
N GLU A 302 12.09 -6.03 -18.15
CA GLU A 302 13.22 -5.20 -17.70
C GLU A 302 14.47 -5.48 -18.53
N ASP A 303 15.21 -4.41 -18.80
CA ASP A 303 16.55 -4.43 -19.37
C ASP A 303 17.46 -3.51 -18.55
N GLU A 304 18.76 -3.57 -18.78
CA GLU A 304 19.76 -2.75 -18.11
C GLU A 304 19.49 -1.25 -18.29
N GLY A 305 19.90 -0.42 -17.32
CA GLY A 305 19.70 1.04 -17.38
C GLY A 305 20.32 1.70 -18.62
N GLN A 306 21.43 1.13 -19.15
CA GLN A 306 22.11 1.59 -20.38
C GLN A 306 21.70 0.81 -21.63
N SER A 307 20.51 0.20 -21.63
CA SER A 307 19.98 -0.52 -22.77
C SER A 307 20.04 0.30 -24.06
N ARG A 308 20.43 -0.35 -25.15
CA ARG A 308 20.46 0.21 -26.52
C ARG A 308 19.17 -0.11 -27.30
N LEU A 309 18.21 -0.74 -26.65
CA LEU A 309 16.93 -1.11 -27.26
C LEU A 309 16.19 0.14 -27.79
N ASN A 310 15.64 0.05 -29.00
CA ASN A 310 14.84 1.09 -29.61
C ASN A 310 13.42 0.58 -29.90
N VAL A 311 12.51 1.52 -30.03
CA VAL A 311 11.14 1.23 -30.49
C VAL A 311 11.22 0.64 -31.92
N GLY A 312 10.53 -0.46 -32.09
CA GLY A 312 10.51 -1.21 -33.36
C GLY A 312 11.46 -2.40 -33.42
N ASP A 313 12.41 -2.52 -32.49
CA ASP A 313 13.35 -3.62 -32.45
C ASP A 313 12.65 -4.94 -32.15
N GLN A 314 13.10 -6.02 -32.81
CA GLN A 314 12.72 -7.39 -32.44
C GLN A 314 13.55 -7.83 -31.25
N VAL A 315 12.87 -8.31 -30.22
CA VAL A 315 13.50 -8.73 -28.98
C VAL A 315 13.10 -10.16 -28.63
N LYS A 316 13.97 -10.81 -27.88
CA LYS A 316 13.65 -12.07 -27.22
C LYS A 316 13.55 -11.83 -25.74
N LEU A 317 12.57 -12.47 -25.13
CA LEU A 317 12.26 -12.37 -23.71
C LEU A 317 12.55 -13.69 -23.01
N ASP A 318 13.22 -13.59 -21.88
CA ASP A 318 13.43 -14.68 -20.95
C ASP A 318 12.52 -14.48 -19.73
N PHE A 319 11.76 -15.53 -19.39
CA PHE A 319 10.79 -15.53 -18.30
C PHE A 319 11.31 -16.39 -17.15
N ASP A 320 11.50 -15.80 -15.97
CA ASP A 320 11.68 -16.56 -14.73
C ASP A 320 10.36 -17.22 -14.33
N GLY A 321 10.05 -18.35 -14.94
CA GLY A 321 8.80 -19.08 -14.69
C GLY A 321 8.63 -19.54 -13.24
N ALA A 322 9.72 -19.68 -12.48
CA ALA A 322 9.66 -20.06 -11.06
C ALA A 322 9.00 -18.97 -10.21
N SER A 323 9.14 -17.70 -10.62
CA SER A 323 8.48 -16.54 -9.99
C SER A 323 7.09 -16.25 -10.56
N GLY A 324 6.60 -17.07 -11.49
CA GLY A 324 5.29 -16.91 -12.12
C GLY A 324 4.13 -17.33 -11.22
N HIS A 325 2.95 -16.81 -11.55
CA HIS A 325 1.67 -17.12 -10.91
C HIS A 325 0.69 -17.65 -11.95
N LEU A 326 -0.27 -18.46 -11.50
CA LEU A 326 -1.39 -18.87 -12.35
C LEU A 326 -2.70 -18.43 -11.69
N PHE A 327 -3.62 -17.93 -12.50
CA PHE A 327 -4.92 -17.45 -12.05
C PHE A 327 -6.03 -18.24 -12.75
N ASP A 328 -6.95 -18.82 -11.98
CA ASP A 328 -8.09 -19.53 -12.53
C ASP A 328 -9.19 -18.58 -13.04
N ALA A 329 -10.25 -19.15 -13.60
CA ALA A 329 -11.40 -18.38 -14.10
C ALA A 329 -12.17 -17.59 -13.03
N ARG A 330 -11.90 -17.85 -11.74
CA ARG A 330 -12.46 -17.14 -10.60
C ARG A 330 -11.48 -16.10 -10.03
N ASP A 331 -10.40 -15.82 -10.75
CA ASP A 331 -9.32 -14.92 -10.34
C ASP A 331 -8.55 -15.36 -9.08
N VAL A 332 -8.66 -16.62 -8.66
CA VAL A 332 -7.88 -17.18 -7.55
C VAL A 332 -6.45 -17.41 -8.01
N ALA A 333 -5.48 -16.97 -7.20
CA ALA A 333 -4.06 -17.09 -7.52
C ALA A 333 -3.46 -18.40 -6.99
N TYR A 334 -2.61 -19.00 -7.81
CA TYR A 334 -1.73 -20.12 -7.48
C TYR A 334 -0.29 -19.64 -7.62
N SER A 335 0.47 -19.69 -6.54
CA SER A 335 1.87 -19.27 -6.47
C SER A 335 2.76 -20.45 -6.10
N ALA A 336 4.05 -20.37 -6.43
CA ALA A 336 5.05 -21.30 -5.91
C ALA A 336 5.03 -21.32 -4.38
N GLY A 337 5.30 -22.47 -3.79
CA GLY A 337 5.22 -22.70 -2.34
C GLY A 337 6.31 -21.97 -1.55
#